data_edbe7c04c850f8cb737084982f596d9c
#
_entry.id   edbe7c04c850f8cb737084982f596d9c
#
_cell.length_a   1.000
_cell.length_b   1.000
_cell.length_c   1.000
_cell.angle_alpha   90.00
_cell.angle_beta   90.00
_cell.angle_gamma   90.00
#
_symmetry.space_group_name_H-M   'P 1'
#
loop_
_entity.id
_entity.type
_entity.pdbx_description
1 polymer ?
#
loop_
_entity_poly.entity_id
_entity_poly.type
_entity_poly.pdbx_seq_one_letter_code
_entity_poly.pdbx_strand_id
1 'polypeptide(L)' 'MGDRRRLSREDLEAMRQEFVVGEREGGLDDDLHQLRRSIRLGVSTEDWAKSRGLAPSYARALRRYLDQD' A
#
# COMPACT_ATOMS: atom_id res chain seq x y z
N MET A 1 14.81 -19.86 -8.52
CA MET A 1 14.06 -19.62 -8.72
C MET A 1 13.54 -18.80 -8.25
N GLY A 2 13.64 -18.30 -8.16
CA GLY A 2 13.15 -17.34 -7.64
C GLY A 2 11.88 -17.00 -7.89
N ASP A 3 11.14 -17.26 -7.26
CA ASP A 3 9.97 -17.05 -7.46
C ASP A 3 9.55 -15.80 -7.15
N ARG A 4 9.62 -14.83 -7.90
CA ARG A 4 9.13 -13.61 -7.71
C ARG A 4 7.74 -13.59 -7.96
N ARG A 5 6.93 -13.97 -7.08
CA ARG A 5 5.52 -13.84 -7.24
C ARG A 5 5.16 -12.40 -7.31
N ARG A 6 4.34 -12.03 -8.22
CA ARG A 6 3.78 -10.71 -8.28
C ARG A 6 2.76 -10.57 -7.16
N LEU A 7 2.68 -9.39 -6.59
CA LEU A 7 1.68 -9.12 -5.58
C LEU A 7 0.32 -8.99 -6.25
N SER A 8 -0.70 -9.51 -5.62
CA SER A 8 -2.06 -9.41 -6.13
C SER A 8 -2.88 -8.52 -5.19
N ARG A 9 -4.05 -8.14 -5.65
CA ARG A 9 -4.94 -7.38 -4.79
C ARG A 9 -5.32 -8.17 -3.57
N GLU A 10 -5.45 -9.48 -3.70
CA GLU A 10 -5.78 -10.33 -2.56
C GLU A 10 -4.69 -10.30 -1.51
N ASP A 11 -3.44 -10.29 -1.95
CA ASP A 11 -2.31 -10.20 -1.03
C ASP A 11 -2.37 -8.91 -0.24
N LEU A 12 -2.65 -7.81 -0.94
CA LEU A 12 -2.70 -6.51 -0.30
C LEU A 12 -3.88 -6.40 0.66
N GLU A 13 -5.01 -6.98 0.29
CA GLU A 13 -6.18 -6.95 1.16
C GLU A 13 -5.95 -7.75 2.43
N ALA A 14 -5.26 -8.87 2.31
CA ALA A 14 -4.91 -9.64 3.49
C ALA A 14 -3.99 -8.85 4.41
N MET A 15 -3.00 -8.18 3.84
CA MET A 15 -2.10 -7.34 4.62
C MET A 15 -2.86 -6.20 5.28
N ARG A 16 -3.80 -5.61 4.54
CA ARG A 16 -4.57 -4.52 5.07
C ARG A 16 -5.39 -4.95 6.28
N GLN A 17 -6.02 -6.12 6.22
CA GLN A 17 -6.78 -6.64 7.33
C GLN A 17 -5.90 -6.92 8.54
N GLU A 18 -4.65 -7.30 8.31
CA GLU A 18 -3.76 -7.60 9.37
C GLU A 18 -3.18 -6.36 10.04
N PHE A 19 -2.86 -5.33 9.26
CA PHE A 19 -2.18 -4.16 9.77
C PHE A 19 -3.05 -2.93 10.00
N VAL A 20 -4.27 -2.94 9.50
CA VAL A 20 -5.16 -1.81 9.67
C VAL A 20 -6.30 -2.24 10.58
N VAL A 21 -6.32 -1.71 11.79
CA VAL A 21 -7.31 -2.09 12.75
C VAL A 21 -8.46 -1.10 12.67
N GLY A 22 -9.66 -1.59 12.63
CA GLY A 22 -10.84 -0.75 12.59
C GLY A 22 -11.30 -0.48 11.18
N GLU A 23 -12.44 0.17 11.07
CA GLU A 23 -12.99 0.44 9.79
C GLU A 23 -12.42 1.70 9.24
N ARG A 24 -11.93 1.67 8.06
CA ARG A 24 -11.42 2.83 7.37
C ARG A 24 -12.19 3.03 6.10
N GLU A 25 -12.48 4.27 5.81
CA GLU A 25 -13.18 4.59 4.60
C GLU A 25 -12.27 4.42 3.41
N GLY A 26 -12.80 4.02 2.31
CA GLY A 26 -12.07 3.95 1.06
C GLY A 26 -11.44 2.62 0.73
N GLY A 27 -11.09 1.85 1.66
CA GLY A 27 -10.51 0.54 1.39
C GLY A 27 -9.21 0.56 0.61
N LEU A 28 -8.89 -0.55 -0.03
CA LEU A 28 -7.63 -0.73 -0.73
C LEU A 28 -7.50 0.20 -1.93
N ASP A 29 -8.56 0.38 -2.68
CA ASP A 29 -8.51 1.22 -3.86
C ASP A 29 -8.18 2.66 -3.49
N ASP A 30 -8.72 3.13 -2.37
CA ASP A 30 -8.43 4.47 -1.91
C ASP A 30 -6.97 4.59 -1.50
N ASP A 31 -6.44 3.57 -0.80
CA ASP A 31 -5.05 3.58 -0.40
C ASP A 31 -4.14 3.65 -1.61
N LEU A 32 -4.43 2.87 -2.64
CA LEU A 32 -3.62 2.88 -3.84
C LEU A 32 -3.69 4.23 -4.55
N HIS A 33 -4.89 4.80 -4.61
CA HIS A 33 -5.07 6.10 -5.26
C HIS A 33 -4.29 7.19 -4.53
N GLN A 34 -4.38 7.20 -3.22
CA GLN A 34 -3.69 8.19 -2.41
C GLN A 34 -2.18 8.04 -2.51
N LEU A 35 -1.69 6.81 -2.54
CA LEU A 35 -0.26 6.59 -2.68
C LEU A 35 0.24 7.07 -4.03
N ARG A 36 -0.50 6.79 -5.09
CA ARG A 36 -0.14 7.27 -6.42
C ARG A 36 -0.03 8.78 -6.43
N ARG A 37 -0.97 9.43 -5.80
CA ARG A 37 -0.98 10.87 -5.73
C ARG A 37 0.24 11.38 -4.97
N SER A 38 0.58 10.74 -3.84
CA SER A 38 1.72 11.18 -3.06
C SER A 38 3.03 11.01 -3.83
N ILE A 39 3.13 9.93 -4.61
CA ILE A 39 4.31 9.72 -5.44
C ILE A 39 4.45 10.86 -6.44
N ARG A 40 3.36 11.27 -7.07
CA ARG A 40 3.39 12.37 -8.01
C ARG A 40 3.81 13.66 -7.36
N LEU A 41 3.48 13.85 -6.10
CA LEU A 41 3.83 15.06 -5.36
C LEU A 41 5.25 15.01 -4.77
N GLY A 42 5.95 13.90 -4.96
CA GLY A 42 7.30 13.77 -4.46
C GLY A 42 7.40 13.36 -3.00
N VAL A 43 6.32 12.87 -2.43
CA VAL A 43 6.31 12.44 -1.04
C VAL A 43 6.79 10.99 -0.98
N SER A 44 7.67 10.68 -0.04
CA SER A 44 8.16 9.32 0.07
C SER A 44 7.07 8.40 0.60
N THR A 45 7.18 7.12 0.25
CA THR A 45 6.21 6.12 0.69
C THR A 45 6.16 6.05 2.21
N GLU A 46 7.31 6.16 2.86
CA GLU A 46 7.37 6.09 4.30
C GLU A 46 6.68 7.29 4.95
N ASP A 47 6.89 8.47 4.41
CA ASP A 47 6.25 9.67 4.93
C ASP A 47 4.75 9.59 4.75
N TRP A 48 4.32 9.10 3.60
CA TRP A 48 2.90 8.94 3.33
C TRP A 48 2.27 7.96 4.33
N ALA A 49 2.95 6.83 4.57
CA ALA A 49 2.44 5.83 5.51
C ALA A 49 2.31 6.40 6.91
N LYS A 50 3.30 7.18 7.30
CA LYS A 50 3.30 7.77 8.59
C LYS A 50 2.14 8.73 8.76
N SER A 51 1.88 9.55 7.76
CA SER A 51 0.81 10.51 7.83
C SER A 51 -0.57 9.84 7.88
N ARG A 52 -0.68 8.64 7.36
CA ARG A 52 -1.94 7.92 7.35
C ARG A 52 -2.04 6.87 8.47
N GLY A 53 -1.00 6.72 9.26
CA GLY A 53 -1.01 5.73 10.33
C GLY A 53 -0.94 4.30 9.83
N LEU A 54 -0.31 4.08 8.70
CA LEU A 54 -0.19 2.74 8.13
C LEU A 54 1.16 2.13 8.46
N ALA A 55 1.22 0.82 8.53
CA ALA A 55 2.47 0.12 8.76
C ALA A 55 3.40 0.31 7.56
N PRO A 56 4.69 0.53 7.79
CA PRO A 56 5.61 0.72 6.67
C PRO A 56 5.67 -0.48 5.73
N SER A 57 5.51 -1.69 6.26
CA SER A 57 5.53 -2.89 5.41
C SER A 57 4.36 -2.91 4.44
N TYR A 58 3.19 -2.49 4.92
CA TYR A 58 2.02 -2.43 4.06
C TYR A 58 2.21 -1.36 2.98
N ALA A 59 2.73 -0.20 3.36
CA ALA A 59 2.96 0.87 2.40
C ALA A 59 3.95 0.46 1.32
N ARG A 60 5.01 -0.25 1.70
CA ARG A 60 5.99 -0.72 0.73
C ARG A 60 5.38 -1.75 -0.22
N ALA A 61 4.50 -2.59 0.30
CA ALA A 61 3.81 -3.55 -0.54
C ALA A 61 2.90 -2.86 -1.54
N LEU A 62 2.21 -1.82 -1.12
CA LEU A 62 1.38 -1.04 -2.03
C LEU A 62 2.22 -0.40 -3.14
N ARG A 63 3.36 0.16 -2.79
CA ARG A 63 4.25 0.77 -3.75
C ARG A 63 4.75 -0.26 -4.74
N ARG A 64 5.11 -1.43 -4.25
CA ARG A 64 5.59 -2.50 -5.09
C ARG A 64 4.51 -2.95 -6.07
N TYR A 65 3.28 -3.03 -5.58
CA TYR A 65 2.16 -3.39 -6.44
C TYR A 65 1.98 -2.38 -7.57
N LEU A 66 2.09 -1.10 -7.28
CA LEU A 66 1.96 -0.07 -8.31
C LEU A 66 3.11 -0.14 -9.31
N ASP A 67 4.29 -0.49 -8.85
CA ASP A 67 5.46 -0.54 -9.73
C ASP A 67 5.51 -1.78 -10.60
N GLN A 68 4.68 -2.76 -10.34
CA GLN A 68 4.66 -4.00 -11.10
C GLN A 68 4.14 -3.85 -12.50
N ASP A 69 3.42 -2.85 -12.78
CA ASP A 69 2.83 -2.72 -14.09
C ASP A 69 3.73 -2.17 -15.10
#